data_b7506c5e1b291247c3adc1c8727c37c6
#
_entry.id   b7506c5e1b291247c3adc1c8727c37c6
#
_cell.length_a   1.000
_cell.length_b   1.000
_cell.length_c   1.000
_cell.angle_alpha   90.00
_cell.angle_beta   90.00
_cell.angle_gamma   90.00
#
_symmetry.space_group_name_H-M   'P 1'
#
loop_
_entity.id
_entity.type
_entity.pdbx_description
1 polymer ?
#
loop_
_entity_poly.entity_id
_entity_poly.type
_entity_poly.pdbx_seq_one_letter_code
_entity_poly.pdbx_strand_id
1 'polypeptide(L)'
;MLSLSAWIQVAGAVQLAIGLANLPLAIRLQYRRNLAGASEIVRQVFYVHAAYIVLVVFGFAALSLLFPTDLASGRPLGRFLSTFLAIFWLLRVPIQLFYYPAEIRRQNRLADVVFTVAFAFLTVVFGVAATR
;
A
#
# COMPACT_ATOMS: atom_id res chain seq x y z
N MET A 1 -20.70 -7.61 -14.84
CA MET A 1 -20.25 -6.96 -13.59
C MET A 1 -19.27 -7.87 -12.87
N LEU A 2 -18.19 -7.33 -12.36
CA LEU A 2 -17.18 -8.15 -11.69
C LEU A 2 -17.65 -8.56 -10.30
N SER A 3 -17.33 -9.81 -9.91
CA SER A 3 -17.57 -10.30 -8.55
C SER A 3 -16.63 -9.60 -7.56
N LEU A 4 -16.94 -9.70 -6.27
CA LEU A 4 -16.05 -9.14 -5.24
C LEU A 4 -14.67 -9.79 -5.28
N SER A 5 -14.59 -11.11 -5.47
CA SER A 5 -13.31 -11.81 -5.60
C SER A 5 -12.50 -11.30 -6.79
N ALA A 6 -13.14 -10.96 -7.90
CA ALA A 6 -12.47 -10.36 -9.06
C ALA A 6 -11.92 -8.96 -8.72
N TRP A 7 -12.69 -8.15 -7.99
CA TRP A 7 -12.22 -6.85 -7.53
C TRP A 7 -11.05 -6.98 -6.56
N ILE A 8 -11.05 -7.99 -5.71
CA ILE A 8 -9.91 -8.27 -4.82
C ILE A 8 -8.67 -8.65 -5.64
N GLN A 9 -8.82 -9.39 -6.73
CA GLN A 9 -7.69 -9.66 -7.62
C GLN A 9 -7.17 -8.39 -8.29
N VAL A 10 -8.05 -7.49 -8.71
CA VAL A 10 -7.64 -6.17 -9.22
C VAL A 10 -6.88 -5.40 -8.14
N ALA A 11 -7.39 -5.43 -6.91
CA ALA A 11 -6.70 -4.83 -5.76
C ALA A 11 -5.32 -5.46 -5.54
N GLY A 12 -5.20 -6.77 -5.74
CA GLY A 12 -3.91 -7.47 -5.70
C GLY A 12 -2.92 -6.94 -6.74
N ALA A 13 -3.39 -6.74 -7.96
CA ALA A 13 -2.56 -6.17 -9.02
C ALA A 13 -2.13 -4.72 -8.69
N VAL A 14 -3.02 -3.92 -8.13
CA VAL A 14 -2.71 -2.55 -7.68
C VAL A 14 -1.65 -2.58 -6.58
N GLN A 15 -1.79 -3.46 -5.60
CA GLN A 15 -0.81 -3.61 -4.52
C GLN A 15 0.55 -4.07 -5.05
N LEU A 16 0.56 -4.99 -6.00
CA LEU A 16 1.78 -5.42 -6.65
C LEU A 16 2.47 -4.24 -7.35
N ALA A 17 1.70 -3.42 -8.06
CA ALA A 17 2.23 -2.23 -8.72
C ALA A 17 2.81 -1.23 -7.70
N ILE A 18 2.14 -1.04 -6.56
CA ILE A 18 2.63 -0.18 -5.48
C ILE A 18 3.97 -0.73 -4.94
N GLY A 19 4.04 -2.03 -4.68
CA GLY A 19 5.26 -2.67 -4.20
C GLY A 19 6.41 -2.50 -5.18
N LEU A 20 6.16 -2.74 -6.46
CA LEU A 20 7.16 -2.56 -7.51
C LEU A 20 7.61 -1.10 -7.65
N ALA A 21 6.69 -0.15 -7.49
CA ALA A 21 7.01 1.28 -7.56
C ALA A 21 7.92 1.72 -6.41
N ASN A 22 7.89 1.02 -5.28
CA ASN A 22 8.76 1.33 -4.14
C ASN A 22 10.22 0.89 -4.34
N LEU A 23 10.49 -0.05 -5.24
CA LEU A 23 11.85 -0.54 -5.46
C LEU A 23 12.79 0.56 -5.98
N PRO A 24 12.41 1.37 -7.00
CA PRO A 24 13.28 2.45 -7.47
C PRO A 24 13.26 3.69 -6.58
N LEU A 25 12.39 3.77 -5.56
CA LEU A 25 12.32 4.95 -4.70
C LEU A 25 13.61 5.24 -3.96
N ALA A 26 14.34 4.20 -3.56
CA ALA A 26 15.63 4.37 -2.87
C ALA A 26 16.61 5.17 -3.71
N ILE A 27 16.65 4.91 -5.02
CA ILE A 27 17.50 5.62 -5.96
C ILE A 27 16.90 6.99 -6.29
N ARG A 28 15.60 7.02 -6.61
CA ARG A 28 14.91 8.22 -7.06
C ARG A 28 14.85 9.33 -5.99
N LEU A 29 14.64 8.96 -4.73
CA LEU A 29 14.62 9.89 -3.60
C LEU A 29 16.01 10.08 -2.99
N GLN A 30 17.04 9.45 -3.56
CA GLN A 30 18.43 9.60 -3.13
C GLN A 30 18.60 9.30 -1.63
N TYR A 31 18.10 8.16 -1.18
CA TYR A 31 18.17 7.76 0.23
C TYR A 31 19.60 7.81 0.76
N ARG A 32 20.56 7.29 -0.03
CA ARG A 32 21.96 7.28 0.37
C ARG A 32 22.49 8.68 0.67
N ARG A 33 22.19 9.64 -0.19
CA ARG A 33 22.60 11.04 -0.04
C ARG A 33 21.86 11.71 1.12
N ASN A 34 20.54 11.55 1.16
CA ASN A 34 19.70 12.23 2.15
C ASN A 34 19.87 11.67 3.56
N LEU A 35 20.28 10.41 3.69
CA LEU A 35 20.54 9.78 4.99
C LEU A 35 22.02 9.86 5.41
N ALA A 36 22.88 10.48 4.62
CA ALA A 36 24.31 10.55 4.89
C ALA A 36 24.65 11.23 6.21
N GLY A 37 23.83 12.23 6.62
CA GLY A 37 24.01 12.93 7.90
C GLY A 37 23.41 12.22 9.10
N ALA A 38 22.66 11.14 8.91
CA ALA A 38 22.07 10.38 10.01
C ALA A 38 23.13 9.44 10.62
N SER A 39 22.92 9.05 11.89
CA SER A 39 23.76 8.05 12.53
C SER A 39 23.65 6.72 11.80
N GLU A 40 24.68 5.87 11.94
CA GLU A 40 24.69 4.56 11.30
C GLU A 40 23.46 3.72 11.67
N ILE A 41 23.10 3.69 12.97
CA ILE A 41 21.94 2.92 13.42
C ILE A 41 20.63 3.44 12.82
N VAL A 42 20.47 4.75 12.70
CA VAL A 42 19.27 5.35 12.08
C VAL A 42 19.17 4.96 10.61
N ARG A 43 20.28 5.01 9.88
CA ARG A 43 20.31 4.58 8.47
C ARG A 43 19.95 3.11 8.33
N GLN A 44 20.54 2.24 9.17
CA GLN A 44 20.27 0.81 9.14
C GLN A 44 18.81 0.51 9.44
N VAL A 45 18.24 1.13 10.48
CA VAL A 45 16.83 0.99 10.84
C VAL A 45 15.93 1.44 9.69
N PHE A 46 16.25 2.57 9.06
CA PHE A 46 15.48 3.07 7.92
C PHE A 46 15.44 2.06 6.76
N TYR A 47 16.60 1.53 6.36
CA TYR A 47 16.67 0.58 5.26
C TYR A 47 15.95 -0.73 5.58
N VAL A 48 16.07 -1.22 6.80
CA VAL A 48 15.36 -2.43 7.24
C VAL A 48 13.86 -2.21 7.19
N HIS A 49 13.37 -1.10 7.73
CA HIS A 49 11.93 -0.80 7.70
C HIS A 49 11.41 -0.62 6.27
N ALA A 50 12.18 0.05 5.41
CA ALA A 50 11.80 0.22 4.01
C ALA A 50 11.67 -1.14 3.31
N ALA A 51 12.61 -2.06 3.54
CA ALA A 51 12.55 -3.40 2.98
C ALA A 51 11.35 -4.19 3.50
N TYR A 52 11.07 -4.11 4.80
CA TYR A 52 9.93 -4.79 5.39
C TYR A 52 8.59 -4.24 4.89
N ILE A 53 8.48 -2.94 4.68
CA ILE A 53 7.26 -2.35 4.10
C ILE A 53 7.01 -2.93 2.69
N VAL A 54 8.04 -3.01 1.86
CA VAL A 54 7.92 -3.59 0.52
C VAL A 54 7.50 -5.06 0.62
N LEU A 55 8.13 -5.83 1.52
CA LEU A 55 7.78 -7.23 1.75
C LEU A 55 6.31 -7.39 2.16
N VAL A 56 5.83 -6.54 3.08
CA VAL A 56 4.44 -6.58 3.55
C VAL A 56 3.48 -6.28 2.40
N VAL A 57 3.77 -5.28 1.58
CA VAL A 57 2.90 -4.92 0.44
C VAL A 57 2.87 -6.06 -0.59
N PHE A 58 4.01 -6.70 -0.88
CA PHE A 58 4.02 -7.88 -1.73
C PHE A 58 3.24 -9.05 -1.11
N GLY A 59 3.31 -9.20 0.20
CA GLY A 59 2.50 -10.19 0.92
C GLY A 59 1.01 -9.93 0.78
N PHE A 60 0.59 -8.68 0.88
CA PHE A 60 -0.81 -8.29 0.66
C PHE A 60 -1.24 -8.54 -0.79
N ALA A 61 -0.36 -8.25 -1.75
CA ALA A 61 -0.63 -8.53 -3.16
C ALA A 61 -0.80 -10.03 -3.40
N ALA A 62 0.10 -10.85 -2.85
CA ALA A 62 0.01 -12.30 -2.96
C ALA A 62 -1.26 -12.83 -2.33
N LEU A 63 -1.61 -12.36 -1.14
CA LEU A 63 -2.85 -12.74 -0.44
C LEU A 63 -4.07 -12.44 -1.31
N SER A 64 -4.11 -11.26 -1.90
CA SER A 64 -5.25 -10.82 -2.73
C SER A 64 -5.34 -11.55 -4.06
N LEU A 65 -4.19 -11.87 -4.67
CA LEU A 65 -4.16 -12.57 -5.95
C LEU A 65 -4.41 -14.08 -5.81
N LEU A 66 -3.90 -14.69 -4.74
CA LEU A 66 -3.96 -16.14 -4.55
C LEU A 66 -5.20 -16.58 -3.78
N PHE A 67 -5.71 -15.74 -2.88
CA PHE A 67 -6.83 -16.08 -1.99
C PHE A 67 -7.98 -15.07 -2.06
N PRO A 68 -8.39 -14.64 -3.26
CA PRO A 68 -9.45 -13.61 -3.36
C PRO A 68 -10.80 -14.13 -2.87
N THR A 69 -11.09 -15.40 -3.09
CA THR A 69 -12.33 -16.02 -2.66
C THR A 69 -12.42 -16.10 -1.15
N ASP A 70 -11.32 -16.44 -0.49
CA ASP A 70 -11.27 -16.50 0.97
C ASP A 70 -11.47 -15.12 1.60
N LEU A 71 -10.87 -14.08 1.01
CA LEU A 71 -11.06 -12.72 1.49
C LEU A 71 -12.50 -12.22 1.31
N ALA A 72 -13.17 -12.68 0.26
CA ALA A 72 -14.55 -12.31 -0.04
C ALA A 72 -15.58 -13.19 0.65
N SER A 73 -15.16 -14.23 1.36
CA SER A 73 -16.04 -15.32 1.82
C SER A 73 -17.00 -14.93 2.94
N GLY A 74 -16.71 -13.88 3.70
CA GLY A 74 -17.46 -13.55 4.91
C GLY A 74 -17.15 -14.42 6.11
N ARG A 75 -16.23 -15.38 5.99
CA ARG A 75 -15.75 -16.20 7.10
C ARG A 75 -14.89 -15.37 8.05
N PRO A 76 -14.76 -15.77 9.33
CA PRO A 76 -14.05 -14.99 10.33
C PRO A 76 -12.63 -14.57 9.92
N LEU A 77 -11.83 -15.49 9.39
CA LEU A 77 -10.46 -15.15 8.98
C LEU A 77 -10.44 -14.19 7.79
N GLY A 78 -11.27 -14.42 6.78
CA GLY A 78 -11.37 -13.53 5.62
C GLY A 78 -11.81 -12.14 6.02
N ARG A 79 -12.79 -12.03 6.91
CA ARG A 79 -13.26 -10.75 7.44
C ARG A 79 -12.18 -10.02 8.23
N PHE A 80 -11.46 -10.74 9.05
CA PHE A 80 -10.35 -10.16 9.84
C PHE A 80 -9.27 -9.61 8.92
N LEU A 81 -8.81 -10.41 7.94
CA LEU A 81 -7.79 -10.00 7.00
C LEU A 81 -8.24 -8.82 6.13
N SER A 82 -9.49 -8.87 5.66
CA SER A 82 -10.04 -7.77 4.85
C SER A 82 -10.17 -6.49 5.67
N THR A 83 -10.58 -6.60 6.94
CA THR A 83 -10.64 -5.44 7.85
C THR A 83 -9.25 -4.86 8.07
N PHE A 84 -8.27 -5.71 8.31
CA PHE A 84 -6.88 -5.28 8.51
C PHE A 84 -6.36 -4.54 7.27
N LEU A 85 -6.57 -5.11 6.09
CA LEU A 85 -6.16 -4.49 4.83
C LEU A 85 -6.89 -3.16 4.58
N ALA A 86 -8.19 -3.11 4.89
CA ALA A 86 -8.97 -1.88 4.76
C ALA A 86 -8.41 -0.76 5.66
N ILE A 87 -8.12 -1.09 6.91
CA ILE A 87 -7.56 -0.12 7.86
C ILE A 87 -6.16 0.32 7.40
N PHE A 88 -5.32 -0.62 6.99
CA PHE A 88 -3.97 -0.32 6.52
C PHE A 88 -3.99 0.71 5.39
N TRP A 89 -4.82 0.49 4.37
CA TRP A 89 -4.90 1.40 3.24
C TRP A 89 -5.68 2.67 3.57
N LEU A 90 -6.69 2.60 4.45
CA LEU A 90 -7.42 3.78 4.90
C LEU A 90 -6.49 4.78 5.57
N LEU A 91 -5.57 4.31 6.40
CA LEU A 91 -4.61 5.18 7.08
C LEU A 91 -3.64 5.86 6.09
N ARG A 92 -3.40 5.24 4.95
CA ARG A 92 -2.54 5.84 3.92
C ARG A 92 -3.18 7.05 3.23
N VAL A 93 -4.52 7.12 3.18
CA VAL A 93 -5.21 8.24 2.52
C VAL A 93 -4.91 9.57 3.20
N PRO A 94 -5.17 9.76 4.51
CA PRO A 94 -4.84 11.03 5.16
C PRO A 94 -3.34 11.32 5.19
N ILE A 95 -2.49 10.29 5.27
CA ILE A 95 -1.05 10.50 5.17
C ILE A 95 -0.69 11.11 3.82
N GLN A 96 -1.27 10.59 2.73
CA GLN A 96 -1.03 11.10 1.40
C GLN A 96 -1.52 12.54 1.22
N LEU A 97 -2.69 12.86 1.77
CA LEU A 97 -3.35 14.13 1.55
C LEU A 97 -2.87 15.25 2.49
N PHE A 98 -2.50 14.93 3.73
CA PHE A 98 -2.28 15.92 4.78
C PHE A 98 -0.89 15.90 5.38
N TYR A 99 -0.22 14.75 5.40
CA TYR A 99 1.10 14.63 6.03
C TYR A 99 2.21 15.18 5.13
N TYR A 100 2.17 14.87 3.84
CA TYR A 100 3.18 15.37 2.92
C TYR A 100 2.93 16.84 2.56
N PRO A 101 4.00 17.68 2.47
CA PRO A 101 3.83 19.08 2.12
C PRO A 101 3.13 19.27 0.78
N ALA A 102 2.21 20.25 0.73
CA ALA A 102 1.45 20.55 -0.48
C ALA A 102 2.34 20.89 -1.68
N GLU A 103 3.47 21.54 -1.43
CA GLU A 103 4.42 21.90 -2.49
C GLU A 103 5.02 20.66 -3.15
N ILE A 104 5.45 19.67 -2.36
CA ILE A 104 6.00 18.41 -2.87
C ILE A 104 4.92 17.66 -3.67
N ARG A 105 3.68 17.66 -3.18
CA ARG A 105 2.57 17.02 -3.89
C ARG A 105 2.28 17.68 -5.22
N ARG A 106 2.35 19.01 -5.29
CA ARG A 106 2.16 19.76 -6.55
C ARG A 106 3.26 19.47 -7.57
N GLN A 107 4.50 19.34 -7.12
CA GLN A 107 5.61 19.00 -7.99
C GLN A 107 5.51 17.59 -8.57
N ASN A 108 4.82 16.69 -7.86
CA ASN A 108 4.62 15.30 -8.26
C ASN A 108 3.14 14.98 -8.39
N ARG A 109 2.38 15.85 -9.04
CA ARG A 109 0.92 15.79 -9.07
C ARG A 109 0.38 14.48 -9.63
N LEU A 110 0.97 13.96 -10.71
CA LEU A 110 0.51 12.69 -11.28
C LEU A 110 0.67 11.55 -10.27
N ALA A 111 1.83 11.44 -9.64
CA ALA A 111 2.06 10.43 -8.61
C ALA A 111 1.12 10.62 -7.41
N ASP A 112 0.92 11.86 -6.97
CA ASP A 112 0.01 12.17 -5.87
C ASP A 112 -1.41 11.69 -6.16
N VAL A 113 -1.95 12.01 -7.34
CA VAL A 113 -3.30 11.61 -7.75
C VAL A 113 -3.39 10.10 -7.89
N VAL A 114 -2.43 9.47 -8.56
CA VAL A 114 -2.44 8.02 -8.78
C VAL A 114 -2.40 7.26 -7.46
N PHE A 115 -1.51 7.63 -6.54
CA PHE A 115 -1.43 6.96 -5.25
C PHE A 115 -2.66 7.21 -4.38
N THR A 116 -3.20 8.43 -4.38
CA THR A 116 -4.42 8.74 -3.62
C THR A 116 -5.59 7.89 -4.12
N VAL A 117 -5.79 7.82 -5.43
CA VAL A 117 -6.85 7.02 -6.03
C VAL A 117 -6.64 5.54 -5.72
N ALA A 118 -5.41 5.05 -5.82
CA ALA A 118 -5.08 3.66 -5.52
C ALA A 118 -5.40 3.32 -4.05
N PHE A 119 -4.99 4.16 -3.12
CA PHE A 119 -5.24 3.90 -1.69
C PHE A 119 -6.75 3.95 -1.37
N ALA A 120 -7.48 4.89 -1.95
CA ALA A 120 -8.93 4.96 -1.78
C ALA A 120 -9.62 3.73 -2.37
N PHE A 121 -9.22 3.29 -3.55
CA PHE A 121 -9.72 2.09 -4.19
C PHE A 121 -9.50 0.85 -3.32
N LEU A 122 -8.29 0.66 -2.82
CA LEU A 122 -7.96 -0.46 -1.96
C LEU A 122 -8.78 -0.45 -0.67
N THR A 123 -8.95 0.73 -0.06
CA THR A 123 -9.78 0.90 1.13
C THR A 123 -11.22 0.46 0.87
N VAL A 124 -11.80 0.87 -0.25
CA VAL A 124 -13.18 0.53 -0.59
C VAL A 124 -13.33 -0.96 -0.84
N VAL A 125 -12.46 -1.55 -1.64
CA VAL A 125 -12.54 -2.99 -1.98
C VAL A 125 -12.45 -3.85 -0.71
N PHE A 126 -11.45 -3.61 0.12
CA PHE A 126 -11.29 -4.40 1.34
C PHE A 126 -12.33 -4.05 2.40
N GLY A 127 -12.82 -2.80 2.43
CA GLY A 127 -13.93 -2.40 3.28
C GLY A 127 -15.21 -3.16 2.94
N VAL A 128 -15.52 -3.31 1.66
CA VAL A 128 -16.67 -4.12 1.21
C VAL A 128 -16.47 -5.58 1.60
N ALA A 129 -15.28 -6.13 1.39
CA ALA A 129 -14.98 -7.51 1.77
C ALA A 129 -15.11 -7.73 3.28
N ALA A 130 -14.73 -6.74 4.09
CA ALA A 130 -14.82 -6.81 5.55
C ALA A 130 -16.28 -6.87 6.06
N THR A 131 -17.23 -6.36 5.27
CA THR A 131 -18.64 -6.32 5.66
C THR A 131 -19.45 -7.53 5.20
N ARG A 132 -18.84 -8.51 4.57
CA ARG A 132 -19.51 -9.71 4.09
C ARG A 132 -20.03 -10.65 5.19
#